data_839c69c5e0f93e1ed7c5f57789a1a39e
#
_entry.id   839c69c5e0f93e1ed7c5f57789a1a39e
#
_cell.length_a   1.000
_cell.length_b   1.000
_cell.length_c   1.000
_cell.angle_alpha   90.00
_cell.angle_beta   90.00
_cell.angle_gamma   90.00
#
_symmetry.space_group_name_H-M   'P 1'
#
loop_
_entity.id
_entity.type
_entity.pdbx_description
1 polymer ?
#
loop_
_entity_poly.entity_id
_entity_poly.type
_entity_poly.pdbx_seq_one_letter_code
_entity_poly.pdbx_strand_id
1 'polypeptide(L)'
;MSVNFQDVGENLRRITISGLLDMEGTEALSAKLMELVEAPKKGVVIYLTSVRFLASVGIRVLVASAKAVQQRGGKLVLVVSPGSSVAMSLEATGVNVFIPVFADSRDAEKAALN
;
A
#
# COMPACT_ATOMS: atom_id res chain seq x y z
N MET A 1 -14.81 0.11 5.80
CA MET A 1 -13.38 -0.01 5.50
C MET A 1 -12.86 -1.34 6.00
N SER A 2 -12.07 -2.03 5.22
CA SER A 2 -11.50 -3.32 5.64
C SER A 2 -10.06 -3.46 5.15
N VAL A 3 -9.30 -4.31 5.83
CA VAL A 3 -7.95 -4.67 5.45
C VAL A 3 -7.79 -6.18 5.57
N ASN A 4 -7.30 -6.81 4.52
CA ASN A 4 -7.05 -8.24 4.46
C ASN A 4 -5.65 -8.46 3.92
N PHE A 5 -5.08 -9.63 4.21
CA PHE A 5 -3.78 -9.97 3.65
C PHE A 5 -3.72 -11.43 3.24
N GLN A 6 -2.77 -11.73 2.36
CA GLN A 6 -2.48 -13.08 1.91
C GLN A 6 -0.98 -13.19 1.68
N ASP A 7 -0.35 -14.21 2.23
CA ASP A 7 1.06 -14.49 1.96
C ASP A 7 1.19 -15.41 0.76
N VAL A 8 2.10 -15.05 -0.13
CA VAL A 8 2.41 -15.84 -1.32
C VAL A 8 3.85 -16.31 -1.18
N GLY A 9 4.02 -17.55 -0.75
CA GLY A 9 5.34 -18.08 -0.40
C GLY A 9 5.90 -17.37 0.82
N GLU A 10 7.22 -17.39 0.95
CA GLU A 10 7.90 -16.83 2.12
C GLU A 10 8.21 -15.33 1.99
N ASN A 11 8.25 -14.81 0.78
CA ASN A 11 8.84 -13.50 0.50
C ASN A 11 7.84 -12.40 0.14
N LEU A 12 6.58 -12.74 -0.15
CA LEU A 12 5.62 -11.77 -0.64
C LEU A 12 4.38 -11.74 0.23
N ARG A 13 3.95 -10.53 0.60
CA ARG A 13 2.67 -10.33 1.28
C ARG A 13 1.80 -9.39 0.44
N ARG A 14 0.57 -9.84 0.13
CA ARG A 14 -0.46 -9.03 -0.50
C ARG A 14 -1.35 -8.46 0.58
N ILE A 15 -1.55 -7.15 0.57
CA ILE A 15 -2.47 -6.47 1.50
C ILE A 15 -3.52 -5.79 0.65
N THR A 16 -4.80 -6.05 0.92
CA THR A 16 -5.91 -5.43 0.21
C THR A 16 -6.67 -4.53 1.18
N ILE A 17 -6.81 -3.27 0.80
CA ILE A 17 -7.56 -2.28 1.57
C ILE A 17 -8.78 -1.88 0.77
N SER A 18 -9.94 -1.75 1.42
CA SER A 18 -11.17 -1.32 0.76
C SER A 18 -11.88 -0.25 1.58
N GLY A 19 -12.65 0.60 0.90
CA GLY A 19 -13.46 1.62 1.52
C GLY A 19 -12.87 3.01 1.43
N LEU A 20 -13.09 3.82 2.47
CA LEU A 20 -12.66 5.22 2.50
C LEU A 20 -11.50 5.39 3.46
N LEU A 21 -10.38 5.93 2.96
CA LEU A 21 -9.24 6.30 3.79
C LEU A 21 -9.28 7.79 4.10
N ASP A 22 -10.38 8.20 4.73
CA ASP A 22 -10.51 9.50 5.37
C ASP A 22 -9.86 9.44 6.77
N MET A 23 -10.06 10.45 7.60
CA MET A 23 -9.44 10.48 8.91
C MET A 23 -9.87 9.30 9.78
N GLU A 24 -11.18 9.05 9.84
CA GLU A 24 -11.73 7.98 10.67
C GLU A 24 -11.30 6.60 10.18
N GLY A 25 -11.40 6.36 8.87
CA GLY A 25 -11.00 5.09 8.27
C GLY A 25 -9.51 4.83 8.45
N THR A 26 -8.68 5.86 8.31
CA THR A 26 -7.23 5.74 8.47
C THR A 26 -6.86 5.42 9.91
N GLU A 27 -7.51 6.05 10.89
CA GLU A 27 -7.26 5.72 12.30
C GLU A 27 -7.57 4.27 12.60
N ALA A 28 -8.71 3.78 12.09
CA ALA A 28 -9.11 2.41 12.31
C ALA A 28 -8.14 1.40 11.68
N LEU A 29 -7.56 1.75 10.55
CA LEU A 29 -6.66 0.90 9.77
C LEU A 29 -5.22 0.92 10.25
N SER A 30 -4.75 2.06 10.73
CA SER A 30 -3.33 2.35 10.90
C SER A 30 -2.57 1.29 11.69
N ALA A 31 -3.05 0.92 12.87
CA ALA A 31 -2.39 -0.07 13.72
C ALA A 31 -2.32 -1.44 13.04
N LYS A 32 -3.39 -1.85 12.38
CA LYS A 32 -3.44 -3.14 11.68
C LYS A 32 -2.48 -3.16 10.50
N LEU A 33 -2.45 -2.08 9.74
CA LEU A 33 -1.54 -2.00 8.59
C LEU A 33 -0.07 -2.04 9.03
N MET A 34 0.27 -1.30 10.08
CA MET A 34 1.65 -1.31 10.59
C MET A 34 2.04 -2.70 11.08
N GLU A 35 1.13 -3.41 11.73
CA GLU A 35 1.36 -4.78 12.15
C GLU A 35 1.63 -5.70 10.95
N LEU A 36 0.84 -5.56 9.88
CA LEU A 36 0.98 -6.39 8.70
C LEU A 36 2.29 -6.14 7.93
N VAL A 37 2.75 -4.89 7.89
CA VAL A 37 3.98 -4.57 7.16
C VAL A 37 5.25 -4.85 7.97
N GLU A 38 5.13 -5.11 9.28
CA GLU A 38 6.26 -5.50 10.12
C GLU A 38 6.71 -6.94 9.91
N ALA A 39 5.89 -7.77 9.27
CA ALA A 39 6.26 -9.16 8.99
C ALA A 39 7.54 -9.21 8.15
N PRO A 40 8.42 -10.22 8.38
CA PRO A 40 9.71 -10.28 7.70
C PRO A 40 9.57 -10.77 6.25
N LYS A 41 8.81 -10.04 5.45
CA LYS A 41 8.62 -10.31 4.03
C LYS A 41 9.50 -9.38 3.21
N LYS A 42 10.14 -9.90 2.17
CA LYS A 42 10.96 -9.11 1.28
C LYS A 42 10.13 -8.09 0.52
N GLY A 43 8.96 -8.50 0.03
CA GLY A 43 8.08 -7.64 -0.74
C GLY A 43 6.69 -7.55 -0.13
N VAL A 44 6.13 -6.33 -0.17
CA VAL A 44 4.76 -6.05 0.25
C VAL A 44 4.07 -5.30 -0.88
N VAL A 45 2.93 -5.81 -1.32
CA VAL A 45 2.10 -5.15 -2.33
C VAL A 45 0.79 -4.75 -1.66
N ILE A 46 0.48 -3.46 -1.67
CA ILE A 46 -0.78 -2.95 -1.14
C ILE A 46 -1.71 -2.63 -2.30
N TYR A 47 -2.84 -3.31 -2.35
CA TYR A 47 -3.86 -3.14 -3.37
C TYR A 47 -4.85 -2.09 -2.91
N LEU A 48 -4.95 -1.00 -3.66
CA LEU A 48 -5.85 0.11 -3.37
C LEU A 48 -6.97 0.22 -4.39
N THR A 49 -7.17 -0.82 -5.21
CA THR A 49 -8.19 -0.80 -6.26
C THR A 49 -9.62 -0.75 -5.73
N SER A 50 -9.82 -1.15 -4.48
CA SER A 50 -11.13 -1.08 -3.82
C SER A 50 -11.25 0.09 -2.84
N VAL A 51 -10.24 0.96 -2.78
CA VAL A 51 -10.30 2.21 -2.02
C VAL A 51 -10.95 3.27 -2.89
N ARG A 52 -11.98 3.93 -2.37
CA ARG A 52 -12.74 4.92 -3.14
C ARG A 52 -12.33 6.36 -2.85
N PHE A 53 -11.63 6.58 -1.75
CA PHE A 53 -11.17 7.91 -1.36
C PHE A 53 -9.90 7.77 -0.51
N LEU A 54 -8.92 8.62 -0.80
CA LEU A 54 -7.64 8.60 -0.09
C LEU A 54 -7.28 10.03 0.32
N ALA A 55 -7.45 10.31 1.61
CA ALA A 55 -7.07 11.60 2.19
C ALA A 55 -5.57 11.63 2.50
N SER A 56 -5.05 12.84 2.77
CA SER A 56 -3.63 13.01 3.09
C SER A 56 -3.17 12.22 4.31
N VAL A 57 -4.06 12.02 5.30
CA VAL A 57 -3.73 11.18 6.46
C VAL A 57 -3.51 9.73 6.05
N GLY A 58 -4.29 9.22 5.08
CA GLY A 58 -4.10 7.88 4.54
C GLY A 58 -2.79 7.76 3.79
N ILE A 59 -2.46 8.76 2.99
CA ILE A 59 -1.18 8.80 2.28
C ILE A 59 -0.01 8.76 3.27
N ARG A 60 -0.12 9.50 4.38
CA ARG A 60 0.92 9.53 5.40
C ARG A 60 1.16 8.14 6.00
N VAL A 61 0.09 7.38 6.25
CA VAL A 61 0.20 6.01 6.77
C VAL A 61 0.86 5.09 5.74
N LEU A 62 0.53 5.26 4.45
CA LEU A 62 1.19 4.48 3.39
C LEU A 62 2.69 4.78 3.32
N VAL A 63 3.07 6.06 3.44
CA VAL A 63 4.48 6.45 3.45
C VAL A 63 5.20 5.85 4.66
N ALA A 64 4.60 5.91 5.84
CA ALA A 64 5.17 5.32 7.05
C ALA A 64 5.36 3.81 6.88
N SER A 65 4.39 3.15 6.28
CA SER A 65 4.46 1.71 6.00
C SER A 65 5.60 1.38 5.05
N ALA A 66 5.76 2.17 3.99
CA ALA A 66 6.84 1.97 3.02
C ALA A 66 8.21 2.16 3.68
N LYS A 67 8.34 3.17 4.53
CA LYS A 67 9.60 3.40 5.26
C LYS A 67 9.94 2.23 6.17
N ALA A 68 8.95 1.68 6.88
CA ALA A 68 9.17 0.54 7.77
C ALA A 68 9.68 -0.66 6.99
N VAL A 69 9.12 -0.93 5.81
CA VAL A 69 9.56 -2.04 4.96
C VAL A 69 10.96 -1.78 4.42
N GLN A 70 11.24 -0.57 3.96
CA GLN A 70 12.54 -0.20 3.40
C GLN A 70 13.65 -0.29 4.45
N GLN A 71 13.37 0.06 5.69
CA GLN A 71 14.37 0.03 6.77
C GLN A 71 14.88 -1.37 7.05
N ARG A 72 14.10 -2.40 6.75
CA ARG A 72 14.57 -3.78 6.92
C ARG A 72 15.05 -4.43 5.61
N GLY A 73 15.24 -3.60 4.56
CA GLY A 73 15.73 -4.08 3.27
C GLY A 73 14.67 -4.62 2.35
N GLY A 74 13.40 -4.47 2.71
CA GLY A 74 12.28 -4.90 1.87
C GLY A 74 11.83 -3.80 0.91
N LYS A 75 10.79 -4.11 0.15
CA LYS A 75 10.22 -3.17 -0.82
C LYS A 75 8.70 -3.22 -0.75
N LEU A 76 8.09 -2.04 -0.67
CA LEU A 76 6.64 -1.89 -0.69
C LEU A 76 6.22 -1.17 -1.95
N VAL A 77 5.23 -1.71 -2.65
CA VAL A 77 4.66 -1.10 -3.85
C VAL A 77 3.14 -1.05 -3.74
N LEU A 78 2.52 -0.19 -4.55
CA LEU A 78 1.07 0.00 -4.55
C LEU A 78 0.48 -0.41 -5.89
N VAL A 79 -0.74 -0.92 -5.87
CA VAL A 79 -1.54 -1.17 -7.07
C VAL A 79 -2.78 -0.29 -7.00
N VAL A 80 -3.00 0.50 -8.06
CA VAL A 80 -4.15 1.41 -8.15
C VAL A 80 -4.81 1.26 -9.51
N SER A 81 -6.09 1.64 -9.59
CA SER A 81 -6.78 1.71 -10.88
C SER A 81 -6.39 3.00 -11.59
N PRO A 82 -5.89 2.93 -12.84
CA PRO A 82 -5.52 4.13 -13.58
C PRO A 82 -6.71 5.08 -13.72
N GLY A 83 -6.45 6.37 -13.54
CA GLY A 83 -7.49 7.39 -13.64
C GLY A 83 -8.44 7.48 -12.47
N SER A 84 -8.24 6.66 -11.43
CA SER A 84 -9.06 6.73 -10.22
C SER A 84 -8.70 7.95 -9.37
N SER A 85 -9.61 8.32 -8.46
CA SER A 85 -9.33 9.41 -7.52
C SER A 85 -8.12 9.11 -6.63
N VAL A 86 -7.91 7.84 -6.31
CA VAL A 86 -6.75 7.40 -5.53
C VAL A 86 -5.46 7.62 -6.31
N ALA A 87 -5.43 7.23 -7.58
CA ALA A 87 -4.26 7.46 -8.43
C ALA A 87 -3.95 8.95 -8.55
N MET A 88 -4.99 9.77 -8.72
CA MET A 88 -4.84 11.23 -8.83
C MET A 88 -4.29 11.83 -7.53
N SER A 89 -4.77 11.37 -6.38
CA SER A 89 -4.27 11.84 -5.08
C SER A 89 -2.80 11.51 -4.89
N LEU A 90 -2.37 10.32 -5.28
CA LEU A 90 -0.96 9.93 -5.17
C LEU A 90 -0.08 10.78 -6.10
N GLU A 91 -0.52 11.02 -7.32
CA GLU A 91 0.22 11.86 -8.27
C GLU A 91 0.31 13.32 -7.78
N ALA A 92 -0.79 13.85 -7.27
CA ALA A 92 -0.84 15.24 -6.80
C ALA A 92 0.10 15.50 -5.64
N THR A 93 0.35 14.50 -4.79
CA THR A 93 1.24 14.64 -3.63
C THR A 93 2.68 14.23 -3.92
N GLY A 94 2.95 13.67 -5.10
CA GLY A 94 4.29 13.22 -5.47
C GLY A 94 4.72 11.92 -4.80
N VAL A 95 3.83 11.23 -4.13
CA VAL A 95 4.15 9.98 -3.42
C VAL A 95 4.62 8.90 -4.39
N ASN A 96 4.14 8.92 -5.63
CA ASN A 96 4.55 7.95 -6.65
C ASN A 96 6.04 8.03 -6.99
N VAL A 97 6.73 9.09 -6.60
CA VAL A 97 8.20 9.19 -6.74
C VAL A 97 8.88 8.36 -5.65
N PHE A 98 8.28 8.31 -4.47
CA PHE A 98 8.84 7.62 -3.31
C PHE A 98 8.41 6.16 -3.23
N ILE A 99 7.14 5.86 -3.53
CA ILE A 99 6.59 4.50 -3.50
C ILE A 99 6.19 4.13 -4.93
N PRO A 100 6.76 3.05 -5.50
CA PRO A 100 6.37 2.63 -6.85
C PRO A 100 4.88 2.28 -6.92
N VAL A 101 4.22 2.76 -7.97
CA VAL A 101 2.78 2.57 -8.17
C VAL A 101 2.56 1.86 -9.50
N PHE A 102 1.74 0.84 -9.49
CA PHE A 102 1.46 0.02 -10.67
C PHE A 102 -0.03 -0.09 -10.91
N ALA A 103 -0.40 -0.28 -12.18
CA ALA A 103 -1.78 -0.61 -12.56
C ALA A 103 -2.00 -2.11 -12.60
N ASP A 104 -0.95 -2.88 -12.83
CA ASP A 104 -1.00 -4.33 -13.04
C ASP A 104 -0.43 -5.05 -11.83
N SER A 105 -1.21 -5.98 -11.29
CA SER A 105 -0.82 -6.81 -10.16
C SER A 105 0.46 -7.60 -10.41
N ARG A 106 0.61 -8.16 -11.61
CA ARG A 106 1.79 -8.97 -11.96
C ARG A 106 3.06 -8.14 -11.93
N ASP A 107 3.01 -6.95 -12.54
CA ASP A 107 4.17 -6.05 -12.55
C ASP A 107 4.51 -5.58 -11.14
N ALA A 108 3.50 -5.31 -10.32
CA ALA A 108 3.70 -4.88 -8.95
C ALA A 108 4.39 -5.96 -8.11
N GLU A 109 3.92 -7.20 -8.22
CA GLU A 109 4.49 -8.31 -7.44
C GLU A 109 5.93 -8.59 -7.87
N LYS A 110 6.19 -8.54 -9.16
CA LYS A 110 7.55 -8.71 -9.68
C LYS A 110 8.48 -7.62 -9.15
N ALA A 111 8.02 -6.37 -9.14
CA ALA A 111 8.81 -5.24 -8.64
C ALA A 111 9.07 -5.38 -7.13
N ALA A 112 8.09 -5.86 -6.37
CA ALA A 112 8.23 -6.01 -4.93
C ALA A 112 9.28 -7.07 -4.55
N LEU A 113 9.50 -8.04 -5.42
CA LEU A 113 10.44 -9.15 -5.17
C LEU A 113 11.84 -8.91 -5.73
N ASN A 114 12.03 -7.83 -6.46
CA ASN A 114 13.35 -7.52 -7.04
C ASN A 114 14.32 -6.90 -6.04
#